data_14a40de76931d68e64a3a2e4421220ff
#
_entry.id   14a40de76931d68e64a3a2e4421220ff
#
_cell.length_a   1.000
_cell.length_b   1.000
_cell.length_c   1.000
_cell.angle_alpha   90.00
_cell.angle_beta   90.00
_cell.angle_gamma   90.00
#
_symmetry.space_group_name_H-M   'P 1'
#
loop_
_entity.id
_entity.type
_entity.pdbx_description
1 polymer ?
#
loop_
_entity_poly.entity_id
_entity_poly.type
_entity_poly.pdbx_seq_one_letter_code
_entity_poly.pdbx_strand_id
1 'polypeptide(L)'
;MARIAGVDLPNNKRVEIGLTYIFGIGLTTSKKILADTGINPDTRVKDLTEDDISKLREYIDHNLQVEGDRRRTIAFDIKRLIEIGSYRGLRHRKNLPVRGQRSKTNARTRKGPAKTVANKKK
;
A
#
# COMPACT_ATOMS: atom_id res chain seq x y z
N MET A 1 19.79 0.92 11.02
CA MET A 1 18.41 1.17 10.55
C MET A 1 17.65 -0.14 10.44
N ALA A 2 16.44 -0.21 11.01
CA ALA A 2 15.67 -1.43 10.96
C ALA A 2 15.11 -1.68 9.55
N ARG A 3 15.21 -2.90 9.09
CA ARG A 3 14.73 -3.28 7.77
C ARG A 3 13.78 -4.46 7.90
N ILE A 4 12.52 -4.27 7.47
CA ILE A 4 11.47 -5.26 7.56
C ILE A 4 10.79 -5.37 6.20
N ALA A 5 10.56 -6.60 5.73
CA ALA A 5 9.93 -6.87 4.43
C ALA A 5 10.65 -6.16 3.26
N GLY A 6 11.96 -5.98 3.36
CA GLY A 6 12.75 -5.31 2.35
C GLY A 6 12.69 -3.78 2.38
N VAL A 7 12.04 -3.20 3.39
CA VAL A 7 11.87 -1.76 3.52
C VAL A 7 12.67 -1.24 4.71
N ASP A 8 13.44 -0.18 4.50
CA ASP A 8 14.17 0.50 5.56
C ASP A 8 13.22 1.43 6.30
N LEU A 9 13.07 1.22 7.60
CA LEU A 9 12.18 2.03 8.42
C LEU A 9 12.90 3.28 8.92
N PRO A 10 12.20 4.43 8.98
CA PRO A 10 12.83 5.67 9.49
C PRO A 10 13.10 5.59 10.98
N ASN A 11 14.34 5.88 11.38
CA ASN A 11 14.78 5.76 12.79
C ASN A 11 14.07 6.73 13.73
N ASN A 12 13.71 7.91 13.23
CA ASN A 12 13.16 8.99 14.06
C ASN A 12 11.67 8.87 14.32
N LYS A 13 10.99 7.92 13.69
CA LYS A 13 9.56 7.75 13.85
C LYS A 13 9.25 6.70 14.91
N ARG A 14 8.08 6.83 15.55
CA ARG A 14 7.61 5.76 16.42
C ARG A 14 7.39 4.50 15.59
N VAL A 15 7.54 3.34 16.20
CA VAL A 15 7.38 2.07 15.47
C VAL A 15 6.00 1.94 14.84
N GLU A 16 4.97 2.46 15.49
CA GLU A 16 3.60 2.47 14.97
C GLU A 16 3.53 3.20 13.61
N ILE A 17 4.18 4.34 13.50
CA ILE A 17 4.21 5.11 12.26
C ILE A 17 5.19 4.52 11.27
N GLY A 18 6.35 4.04 11.74
CA GLY A 18 7.37 3.43 10.90
C GLY A 18 6.87 2.24 10.11
N LEU A 19 6.05 1.39 10.73
CA LEU A 19 5.50 0.22 10.06
C LEU A 19 4.58 0.59 8.88
N THR A 20 3.95 1.75 8.92
CA THR A 20 3.07 2.18 7.82
C THR A 20 3.84 2.49 6.52
N TYR A 21 5.16 2.58 6.56
CA TYR A 21 6.00 2.77 5.37
C TYR A 21 6.08 1.50 4.53
N ILE A 22 5.66 0.36 5.06
CA ILE A 22 5.61 -0.90 4.32
C ILE A 22 4.30 -0.94 3.54
N PHE A 23 4.37 -1.20 2.24
CA PHE A 23 3.18 -1.31 1.41
C PHE A 23 2.29 -2.47 1.90
N GLY A 24 1.05 -2.18 2.16
CA GLY A 24 0.09 -3.16 2.68
C GLY A 24 -0.17 -3.02 4.19
N ILE A 25 0.58 -2.17 4.88
CA ILE A 25 0.37 -1.91 6.31
C ILE A 25 -0.08 -0.46 6.50
N GLY A 26 -1.30 -0.28 6.97
CA GLY A 26 -1.83 1.01 7.36
C GLY A 26 -1.75 1.19 8.88
N LEU A 27 -2.25 2.30 9.37
CA LEU A 27 -2.18 2.63 10.80
C LEU A 27 -2.90 1.59 11.66
N THR A 28 -4.08 1.16 11.26
CA THR A 28 -4.87 0.16 12.01
C THR A 28 -4.14 -1.18 12.07
N THR A 29 -3.59 -1.63 10.93
CA THR A 29 -2.83 -2.88 10.87
C THR A 29 -1.57 -2.79 11.72
N SER A 30 -0.89 -1.65 11.68
CA SER A 30 0.28 -1.40 12.51
C SER A 30 -0.03 -1.52 13.99
N LYS A 31 -1.12 -0.92 14.46
CA LYS A 31 -1.57 -1.04 15.85
C LYS A 31 -1.83 -2.48 16.25
N LYS A 32 -2.48 -3.24 15.38
CA LYS A 32 -2.77 -4.65 15.62
C LYS A 32 -1.49 -5.48 15.72
N ILE A 33 -0.53 -5.24 14.84
CA ILE A 33 0.77 -5.93 14.87
C ILE A 33 1.45 -5.70 16.22
N LEU A 34 1.49 -4.47 16.67
CA LEU A 34 2.16 -4.12 17.93
C LEU A 34 1.45 -4.69 19.15
N ALA A 35 0.11 -4.72 19.14
CA ALA A 35 -0.66 -5.34 20.19
C ALA A 35 -0.40 -6.85 20.28
N ASP A 36 -0.37 -7.54 19.14
CA ASP A 36 -0.19 -8.98 19.08
C ASP A 36 1.25 -9.39 19.42
N THR A 37 2.24 -8.56 19.09
CA THR A 37 3.65 -8.85 19.40
C THR A 37 4.06 -8.33 20.78
N GLY A 38 3.24 -7.53 21.42
CA GLY A 38 3.53 -6.99 22.74
C GLY A 38 4.57 -5.87 22.77
N ILE A 39 4.78 -5.20 21.65
CA ILE A 39 5.74 -4.10 21.54
C ILE A 39 5.03 -2.78 21.83
N ASN A 40 5.69 -1.90 22.59
CA ASN A 40 5.15 -0.57 22.88
C ASN A 40 5.09 0.26 21.59
N PRO A 41 3.89 0.75 21.19
CA PRO A 41 3.77 1.53 19.96
C PRO A 41 4.50 2.88 19.98
N ASP A 42 4.82 3.39 21.16
CA ASP A 42 5.52 4.67 21.28
C ASP A 42 7.05 4.55 21.18
N THR A 43 7.57 3.33 21.12
CA THR A 43 9.01 3.10 20.95
C THR A 43 9.46 3.60 19.58
N ARG A 44 10.56 4.35 19.55
CA ARG A 44 11.15 4.78 18.28
C ARG A 44 11.78 3.59 17.57
N VAL A 45 11.79 3.64 16.25
CA VAL A 45 12.36 2.55 15.45
C VAL A 45 13.83 2.30 15.82
N LYS A 46 14.59 3.35 16.08
CA LYS A 46 16.01 3.25 16.47
C LYS A 46 16.21 2.54 17.80
N ASP A 47 15.19 2.52 18.67
CA ASP A 47 15.27 1.92 20.01
C ASP A 47 14.77 0.48 20.04
N LEU A 48 14.37 -0.07 18.90
CA LEU A 48 13.95 -1.45 18.83
C LEU A 48 15.11 -2.41 19.00
N THR A 49 14.92 -3.46 19.80
CA THR A 49 15.92 -4.53 19.95
C THR A 49 15.82 -5.50 18.76
N GLU A 50 16.86 -6.30 18.59
CA GLU A 50 16.85 -7.32 17.53
C GLU A 50 15.72 -8.34 17.74
N ASP A 51 15.41 -8.66 19.01
CA ASP A 51 14.28 -9.54 19.32
C ASP A 51 12.96 -8.93 18.86
N ASP A 52 12.75 -7.64 19.09
CA ASP A 52 11.55 -6.94 18.65
C ASP A 52 11.44 -6.95 17.13
N ILE A 53 12.53 -6.69 16.44
CA ILE A 53 12.57 -6.71 14.98
C ILE A 53 12.27 -8.12 14.45
N SER A 54 12.82 -9.15 15.07
CA SER A 54 12.57 -10.53 14.70
C SER A 54 11.10 -10.92 14.88
N LYS A 55 10.49 -10.49 15.99
CA LYS A 55 9.06 -10.72 16.24
C LYS A 55 8.19 -10.05 15.17
N LEU A 56 8.52 -8.82 14.81
CA LEU A 56 7.79 -8.08 13.77
C LEU A 56 7.91 -8.77 12.42
N ARG A 57 9.11 -9.18 12.04
CA ARG A 57 9.34 -9.89 10.78
C ARG A 57 8.55 -11.17 10.70
N GLU A 58 8.61 -11.96 11.76
CA GLU A 58 7.92 -13.25 11.82
C GLU A 58 6.41 -13.08 11.73
N TYR A 59 5.86 -12.12 12.47
CA TYR A 59 4.43 -11.84 12.44
C TYR A 59 3.98 -11.42 11.03
N ILE A 60 4.72 -10.52 10.41
CA ILE A 60 4.39 -10.01 9.07
C ILE A 60 4.47 -11.14 8.04
N ASP A 61 5.51 -11.96 8.09
CA ASP A 61 5.69 -13.06 7.14
C ASP A 61 4.57 -14.08 7.22
N HIS A 62 4.07 -14.37 8.41
CA HIS A 62 3.07 -15.42 8.60
C HIS A 62 1.63 -14.94 8.46
N ASN A 63 1.34 -13.68 8.73
CA ASN A 63 -0.03 -13.21 8.86
C ASN A 63 -0.46 -12.17 7.84
N LEU A 64 0.48 -11.57 7.11
CA LEU A 64 0.18 -10.43 6.23
C LEU A 64 0.78 -10.61 4.85
N GLN A 65 0.11 -10.01 3.87
CA GLN A 65 0.67 -9.81 2.53
C GLN A 65 1.14 -8.36 2.43
N VAL A 66 2.43 -8.17 2.15
CA VAL A 66 3.03 -6.83 2.07
C VAL A 66 3.92 -6.71 0.84
N GLU A 67 4.23 -5.48 0.45
CA GLU A 67 5.14 -5.16 -0.65
C GLU A 67 4.81 -5.93 -1.93
N GLY A 68 5.74 -6.65 -2.49
CA GLY A 68 5.57 -7.35 -3.76
C GLY A 68 4.40 -8.32 -3.77
N ASP A 69 4.20 -9.06 -2.69
CA ASP A 69 3.08 -10.02 -2.59
C ASP A 69 1.74 -9.29 -2.60
N ARG A 70 1.64 -8.19 -1.87
CA ARG A 70 0.41 -7.40 -1.84
C ARG A 70 0.12 -6.75 -3.19
N ARG A 71 1.15 -6.20 -3.83
CA ARG A 71 1.02 -5.61 -5.16
C ARG A 71 0.58 -6.65 -6.18
N ARG A 72 1.14 -7.85 -6.11
CA ARG A 72 0.76 -8.95 -7.00
C ARG A 72 -0.70 -9.33 -6.82
N THR A 73 -1.17 -9.44 -5.58
CA THR A 73 -2.56 -9.76 -5.28
C THR A 73 -3.51 -8.70 -5.85
N ILE A 74 -3.19 -7.42 -5.67
CA ILE A 74 -3.99 -6.33 -6.24
C ILE A 74 -4.03 -6.42 -7.76
N ALA A 75 -2.90 -6.67 -8.40
CA ALA A 75 -2.83 -6.81 -9.85
C ALA A 75 -3.70 -7.96 -10.36
N PHE A 76 -3.67 -9.11 -9.68
CA PHE A 76 -4.53 -10.24 -10.02
C PHE A 76 -6.01 -9.91 -9.85
N ASP A 77 -6.36 -9.20 -8.77
CA ASP A 77 -7.75 -8.82 -8.53
C ASP A 77 -8.27 -7.90 -9.64
N ILE A 78 -7.48 -6.93 -10.04
CA ILE A 78 -7.82 -6.02 -11.14
C ILE A 78 -7.96 -6.80 -12.45
N LYS A 79 -7.02 -7.69 -12.73
CA LYS A 79 -7.06 -8.53 -13.93
C LYS A 79 -8.32 -9.37 -13.98
N ARG A 80 -8.70 -9.96 -12.84
CA ARG A 80 -9.93 -10.73 -12.75
C ARG A 80 -11.17 -9.89 -13.06
N LEU A 81 -11.23 -8.67 -12.52
CA LEU A 81 -12.34 -7.76 -12.80
C LEU A 81 -12.45 -7.44 -14.29
N ILE A 82 -11.32 -7.26 -14.95
CA ILE A 82 -11.27 -7.00 -16.39
C ILE A 82 -11.74 -8.23 -17.17
N GLU A 83 -11.28 -9.41 -16.80
CA GLU A 83 -11.60 -10.65 -17.51
C GLU A 83 -13.08 -11.02 -17.43
N ILE A 84 -13.73 -10.78 -16.30
CA ILE A 84 -15.16 -11.08 -16.16
C ILE A 84 -16.06 -10.01 -16.78
N GLY A 85 -15.49 -8.93 -17.33
CA GLY A 85 -16.24 -7.88 -18.00
C GLY A 85 -17.08 -7.00 -17.09
N SER A 86 -16.74 -6.92 -15.82
CA SER A 86 -17.45 -6.07 -14.85
C SER A 86 -17.29 -4.59 -15.18
N TYR A 87 -18.22 -3.75 -14.70
CA TYR A 87 -18.08 -2.30 -14.83
C TYR A 87 -16.77 -1.80 -14.22
N ARG A 88 -16.44 -2.29 -13.03
CA ARG A 88 -15.20 -1.92 -12.36
C ARG A 88 -13.98 -2.31 -13.22
N GLY A 89 -14.00 -3.49 -13.81
CA GLY A 89 -12.92 -3.93 -14.70
C GLY A 89 -12.77 -3.06 -15.92
N LEU A 90 -13.87 -2.66 -16.54
CA LEU A 90 -13.84 -1.75 -17.68
C LEU A 90 -13.25 -0.40 -17.31
N ARG A 91 -13.55 0.12 -16.13
CA ARG A 91 -12.95 1.38 -15.64
C ARG A 91 -11.44 1.24 -15.44
N HIS A 92 -10.98 0.12 -14.88
CA HIS A 92 -9.54 -0.14 -14.74
C HIS A 92 -8.85 -0.25 -16.10
N ARG A 93 -9.47 -0.94 -17.04
CA ARG A 93 -8.90 -1.11 -18.38
C ARG A 93 -8.73 0.22 -19.09
N LYS A 94 -9.64 1.15 -18.87
CA LYS A 94 -9.61 2.47 -19.50
C LYS A 94 -8.87 3.52 -18.66
N ASN A 95 -8.31 3.14 -17.52
CA ASN A 95 -7.64 4.04 -16.58
C ASN A 95 -8.54 5.19 -16.13
N LEU A 96 -9.78 4.87 -15.81
CA LEU A 96 -10.77 5.84 -15.35
C LEU A 96 -11.11 5.58 -13.88
N PRO A 97 -11.65 6.59 -13.17
CA PRO A 97 -12.07 6.37 -11.78
C PRO A 97 -13.07 5.24 -11.64
N VAL A 98 -12.91 4.44 -10.60
CA VAL A 98 -13.68 3.19 -10.41
C VAL A 98 -14.86 3.39 -9.46
N ARG A 99 -14.79 4.37 -8.56
CA ARG A 99 -15.76 4.54 -7.47
C ARG A 99 -16.81 5.61 -7.74
N GLY A 100 -17.22 5.76 -9.01
CA GLY A 100 -18.29 6.69 -9.36
C GLY A 100 -17.93 8.16 -9.39
N GLN A 101 -16.64 8.49 -9.37
CA GLN A 101 -16.17 9.87 -9.45
C GLN A 101 -16.39 10.44 -10.85
N ARG A 102 -16.46 11.77 -10.92
CA ARG A 102 -16.53 12.45 -12.21
C ARG A 102 -15.23 12.25 -12.98
N SER A 103 -15.36 11.89 -14.25
CA SER A 103 -14.19 11.74 -15.13
C SER A 103 -13.99 12.92 -16.07
N LYS A 104 -14.98 13.82 -16.15
CA LYS A 104 -14.98 14.94 -17.10
C LYS A 104 -13.98 16.04 -16.72
N THR A 105 -13.75 16.27 -15.44
CA THR A 105 -12.92 17.38 -14.96
C THR A 105 -11.62 16.89 -14.36
N ASN A 106 -11.59 16.54 -13.10
CA ASN A 106 -10.41 16.14 -12.38
C ASN A 106 -10.09 14.65 -12.64
N ALA A 107 -9.82 13.85 -11.64
CA ALA A 107 -9.48 12.43 -11.78
C ALA A 107 -8.07 12.18 -12.36
N ARG A 108 -7.13 13.07 -12.01
CA ARG A 108 -5.75 12.98 -12.53
C ARG A 108 -4.99 11.76 -12.02
N THR A 109 -5.31 11.28 -10.82
CA THR A 109 -4.64 10.10 -10.26
C THR A 109 -4.79 8.87 -11.17
N ARG A 110 -5.96 8.68 -11.75
CA ARG A 110 -6.22 7.54 -12.65
C ARG A 110 -5.89 7.87 -14.11
N LYS A 111 -6.21 9.08 -14.55
CA LYS A 111 -6.02 9.49 -15.94
C LYS A 111 -4.59 9.93 -16.23
N GLY A 112 -3.84 10.26 -15.18
CA GLY A 112 -2.50 10.82 -15.31
C GLY A 112 -2.49 12.31 -15.56
N PRO A 113 -1.32 12.92 -15.79
CA PRO A 113 -1.22 14.34 -16.05
C PRO A 113 -2.02 14.74 -17.30
N ALA A 114 -2.51 15.97 -17.32
CA ALA A 114 -3.22 16.50 -18.46
C ALA A 114 -2.30 16.53 -19.69
N LYS A 115 -2.82 16.08 -20.84
CA LYS A 115 -2.07 16.03 -22.08
C LYS A 115 -2.81 16.80 -23.16
N THR A 116 -2.06 17.58 -23.91
CA THR A 116 -2.59 18.22 -25.09
C THR A 116 -2.53 17.26 -26.27
N VAL A 117 -3.64 17.13 -27.00
CA VAL A 117 -3.66 16.31 -28.21
C VAL A 117 -3.12 17.13 -29.37
N ALA A 118 -1.89 16.84 -29.79
CA ALA A 118 -1.16 17.67 -30.76
C ALA A 118 -1.87 17.83 -32.11
N ASN A 119 -2.53 16.80 -32.58
CA ASN A 119 -3.20 16.80 -33.88
C ASN A 119 -4.67 17.18 -33.85
N LYS A 120 -5.16 17.60 -32.69
CA LYS A 120 -6.57 17.93 -32.54
C LYS A 120 -6.86 19.25 -33.22
N LYS A 121 -7.65 19.23 -34.26
CA LYS A 121 -8.09 20.43 -34.94
C LYS A 121 -9.37 20.93 -34.34
N LYS A 122 -9.55 22.22 -34.39
CA LYS A 122 -10.79 22.86 -33.94
C LYS A 122 -11.75 23.00 -35.10
#